data_dc37214227b7f741a034e099372dbd15
#
_entry.id   dc37214227b7f741a034e099372dbd15
#
_cell.length_a   1.000
_cell.length_b   1.000
_cell.length_c   1.000
_cell.angle_alpha   90.00
_cell.angle_beta   90.00
_cell.angle_gamma   90.00
#
_symmetry.space_group_name_H-M   'P 1'
#
loop_
_entity.id
_entity.type
_entity.pdbx_description
1 polymer ?
#
loop_
_entity_poly.entity_id
_entity_poly.type
_entity_poly.pdbx_seq_one_letter_code
_entity_poly.pdbx_strand_id
1 'polypeptide(L)'
;MAERKKSEPIGIDGYSGFLFLNGKGYPMTNAYYTATFSNLTKKYNKCHEDSLPKITPHILRHTFCTRLANRNMNPKSLQYIMGHSNISITLNLYAHASAESVKAELRSMIA
;
A
#
# COMPACT_ATOMS: atom_id res chain seq x y z
N MET A 1 -11.83 -25.86 22.02
CA MET A 1 -11.32 -24.56 21.48
C MET A 1 -11.12 -23.63 22.65
N ALA A 2 -9.89 -23.27 22.93
CA ALA A 2 -9.62 -22.27 23.97
C ALA A 2 -10.14 -20.92 23.48
N GLU A 3 -11.11 -20.35 24.18
CA GLU A 3 -11.52 -18.98 23.98
C GLU A 3 -10.30 -18.07 24.16
N ARG A 4 -9.86 -17.43 23.08
CA ARG A 4 -8.89 -16.32 23.19
C ARG A 4 -9.55 -15.26 24.08
N LYS A 5 -9.05 -15.11 25.31
CA LYS A 5 -9.35 -13.95 26.14
C LYS A 5 -9.18 -12.73 25.25
N LYS A 6 -10.25 -12.02 24.96
CA LYS A 6 -10.19 -10.70 24.34
C LYS A 6 -9.43 -9.81 25.31
N SER A 7 -8.12 -9.65 25.07
CA SER A 7 -7.36 -8.61 25.74
C SER A 7 -7.94 -7.26 25.36
N GLU A 8 -8.07 -6.37 26.31
CA GLU A 8 -8.52 -5.01 26.03
C GLU A 8 -7.62 -4.37 24.98
N PRO A 9 -8.19 -3.60 24.03
CA PRO A 9 -7.39 -2.97 23.00
C PRO A 9 -6.40 -1.98 23.61
N ILE A 10 -5.14 -2.07 23.21
CA ILE A 10 -4.09 -1.16 23.63
C ILE A 10 -4.32 0.20 23.00
N GLY A 11 -4.39 1.26 23.81
CA GLY A 11 -4.46 2.64 23.37
C GLY A 11 -3.08 3.25 23.22
N ILE A 12 -2.80 3.92 22.11
CA ILE A 12 -1.59 4.70 21.87
C ILE A 12 -2.01 6.07 21.35
N ASP A 13 -1.55 7.12 22.03
CA ASP A 13 -1.87 8.53 21.70
C ASP A 13 -3.38 8.79 21.51
N GLY A 14 -4.22 8.14 22.33
CA GLY A 14 -5.68 8.25 22.27
C GLY A 14 -6.34 7.39 21.18
N TYR A 15 -5.58 6.62 20.43
CA TYR A 15 -6.10 5.71 19.39
C TYR A 15 -6.08 4.26 19.87
N SER A 16 -7.07 3.49 19.47
CA SER A 16 -7.20 2.05 19.73
C SER A 16 -7.80 1.35 18.51
N GLY A 17 -7.87 0.01 18.55
CA GLY A 17 -8.47 -0.75 17.45
C GLY A 17 -7.59 -0.88 16.23
N PHE A 18 -6.26 -0.91 16.41
CA PHE A 18 -5.30 -1.12 15.33
C PHE A 18 -5.50 -2.50 14.68
N LEU A 19 -5.45 -2.54 13.34
CA LEU A 19 -5.68 -3.77 12.57
C LEU A 19 -4.50 -4.73 12.64
N PHE A 20 -3.28 -4.21 12.62
CA PHE A 20 -2.06 -5.01 12.59
C PHE A 20 -1.33 -4.94 13.91
N LEU A 21 -1.34 -6.07 14.62
CA LEU A 21 -0.75 -6.20 15.93
C LEU A 21 0.36 -7.25 15.93
N ASN A 22 1.38 -7.05 16.75
CA ASN A 22 2.39 -8.06 17.02
C ASN A 22 1.85 -9.16 17.96
N GLY A 23 2.66 -10.18 18.24
CA GLY A 23 2.29 -11.27 19.14
C GLY A 23 1.96 -10.86 20.57
N LYS A 24 2.33 -9.66 20.99
CA LYS A 24 2.05 -9.08 22.32
C LYS A 24 0.83 -8.15 22.33
N GLY A 25 0.16 -7.96 21.18
CA GLY A 25 -1.01 -7.10 21.04
C GLY A 25 -0.70 -5.62 20.82
N TYR A 26 0.55 -5.26 20.57
CA TYR A 26 0.95 -3.88 20.21
C TYR A 26 0.89 -3.66 18.70
N PRO A 27 0.58 -2.43 18.25
CA PRO A 27 0.65 -2.10 16.84
C PRO A 27 2.04 -2.35 16.27
N MET A 28 2.10 -2.87 15.05
CA MET A 28 3.35 -3.10 14.34
C MET A 28 3.99 -1.77 13.95
N THR A 29 5.28 -1.63 14.22
CA THR A 29 6.06 -0.42 13.89
C THR A 29 6.66 -0.49 12.51
N ASN A 30 7.06 0.67 11.97
CA ASN A 30 7.80 0.74 10.71
C ASN A 30 9.11 -0.06 10.77
N ALA A 31 9.81 -0.02 11.91
CA ALA A 31 11.04 -0.80 12.12
C ALA A 31 10.79 -2.30 12.01
N TYR A 32 9.67 -2.80 12.53
CA TYR A 32 9.29 -4.20 12.41
C TYR A 32 9.11 -4.62 10.95
N TYR A 33 8.36 -3.84 10.17
CA TYR A 33 8.15 -4.13 8.74
C TYR A 33 9.45 -4.08 7.95
N THR A 34 10.27 -3.07 8.20
CA THR A 34 11.57 -2.91 7.52
C THR A 34 12.48 -4.11 7.78
N ALA A 35 12.58 -4.54 9.03
CA ALA A 35 13.37 -5.72 9.39
C ALA A 35 12.81 -7.02 8.76
N THR A 36 11.50 -7.20 8.79
CA THR A 36 10.83 -8.38 8.23
C THR A 36 11.07 -8.47 6.73
N PHE A 37 10.86 -7.40 5.98
CA PHE A 37 11.08 -7.40 4.54
C PHE A 37 12.56 -7.57 4.17
N SER A 38 13.46 -6.97 4.93
CA SER A 38 14.90 -7.18 4.73
C SER A 38 15.30 -8.64 4.92
N ASN A 39 14.79 -9.28 5.95
CA ASN A 39 15.08 -10.69 6.23
C ASN A 39 14.49 -11.63 5.16
N LEU A 40 13.26 -11.37 4.72
CA LEU A 40 12.62 -12.11 3.63
C LEU A 40 13.40 -11.98 2.32
N THR A 41 13.80 -10.77 1.97
CA THR A 41 14.59 -10.50 0.76
C THR A 41 15.94 -11.22 0.79
N LYS A 42 16.65 -11.15 1.91
CA LYS A 42 17.93 -11.87 2.11
C LYS A 42 17.75 -13.37 1.99
N LYS A 43 16.71 -13.93 2.61
CA LYS A 43 16.43 -15.36 2.56
C LYS A 43 16.10 -15.81 1.13
N TYR A 44 15.29 -15.06 0.41
CA TYR A 44 14.96 -15.35 -0.99
C TYR A 44 16.22 -15.31 -1.87
N ASN A 45 17.03 -14.27 -1.75
CA ASN A 45 18.22 -14.07 -2.59
C ASN A 45 19.31 -15.12 -2.35
N LYS A 46 19.29 -15.80 -1.20
CA LYS A 46 20.20 -16.94 -0.96
C LYS A 46 19.78 -18.20 -1.71
N CYS A 47 18.52 -18.35 -2.02
CA CYS A 47 17.95 -19.59 -2.57
C CYS A 47 17.63 -19.48 -4.07
N HIS A 48 17.70 -18.30 -4.66
CA HIS A 48 17.30 -18.03 -6.04
C HIS A 48 18.39 -17.27 -6.79
N GLU A 49 18.54 -17.56 -8.07
CA GLU A 49 19.47 -16.83 -8.95
C GLU A 49 19.00 -15.42 -9.22
N ASP A 50 17.69 -15.22 -9.36
CA ASP A 50 17.08 -13.90 -9.49
C ASP A 50 17.00 -13.22 -8.13
N SER A 51 17.63 -12.06 -7.99
CA SER A 51 17.56 -11.30 -6.75
C SER A 51 16.38 -10.35 -6.71
N LEU A 52 15.68 -10.36 -5.59
CA LEU A 52 14.67 -9.37 -5.30
C LEU A 52 15.31 -8.03 -4.95
N PRO A 53 14.74 -6.92 -5.43
CA PRO A 53 15.16 -5.59 -5.00
C PRO A 53 14.82 -5.35 -3.53
N LYS A 54 15.37 -4.28 -2.97
CA LYS A 54 15.01 -3.85 -1.61
C LYS A 54 13.51 -3.56 -1.53
N ILE A 55 12.80 -4.25 -0.64
CA ILE A 55 11.37 -4.07 -0.38
C ILE A 55 11.18 -3.24 0.87
N THR A 56 10.38 -2.18 0.78
CA THR A 56 10.00 -1.33 1.91
C THR A 56 8.49 -1.13 1.92
N PRO A 57 7.88 -0.75 3.07
CA PRO A 57 6.46 -0.41 3.11
C PRO A 57 6.06 0.68 2.11
N HIS A 58 6.91 1.68 1.91
CA HIS A 58 6.66 2.74 0.93
C HIS A 58 6.63 2.23 -0.52
N ILE A 59 7.52 1.31 -0.87
CA ILE A 59 7.54 0.68 -2.20
C ILE A 59 6.26 -0.12 -2.42
N LEU A 60 5.81 -0.88 -1.45
CA LEU A 60 4.57 -1.64 -1.52
C LEU A 60 3.34 -0.71 -1.66
N ARG A 61 3.31 0.35 -0.86
CA ARG A 61 2.27 1.39 -0.94
C ARG A 61 2.25 2.03 -2.32
N HIS A 62 3.40 2.44 -2.85
CA HIS A 62 3.52 3.03 -4.18
C HIS A 62 3.07 2.07 -5.28
N THR A 63 3.48 0.82 -5.21
CA THR A 63 3.08 -0.23 -6.15
C THR A 63 1.57 -0.43 -6.16
N PHE A 64 0.95 -0.53 -4.99
CA PHE A 64 -0.50 -0.66 -4.86
C PHE A 64 -1.22 0.54 -5.50
N CYS A 65 -0.79 1.73 -5.16
CA CYS A 65 -1.35 2.99 -5.66
C CYS A 65 -1.24 3.10 -7.19
N THR A 66 -0.06 2.81 -7.73
CA THR A 66 0.20 2.82 -9.17
C THR A 66 -0.66 1.79 -9.93
N ARG A 67 -0.83 0.60 -9.36
CA ARG A 67 -1.68 -0.43 -9.98
C ARG A 67 -3.14 -0.02 -10.04
N LEU A 68 -3.66 0.65 -9.02
CA LEU A 68 -5.03 1.18 -9.03
C LEU A 68 -5.18 2.34 -10.02
N ALA A 69 -4.19 3.24 -10.08
CA ALA A 69 -4.17 4.31 -11.06
C ALA A 69 -4.16 3.78 -12.50
N ASN A 70 -3.35 2.75 -12.78
CA ASN A 70 -3.28 2.11 -14.10
C ASN A 70 -4.58 1.37 -14.48
N ARG A 71 -5.42 1.05 -13.50
CA ARG A 71 -6.76 0.50 -13.73
C ARG A 71 -7.84 1.58 -13.82
N ASN A 72 -7.43 2.82 -13.99
CA ASN A 72 -8.32 3.99 -14.12
C ASN A 72 -9.24 4.21 -12.91
N MET A 73 -8.77 3.89 -11.71
CA MET A 73 -9.50 4.28 -10.50
C MET A 73 -9.65 5.79 -10.44
N ASN A 74 -10.81 6.27 -10.02
CA ASN A 74 -11.03 7.71 -9.87
C ASN A 74 -9.97 8.34 -8.93
N PRO A 75 -9.26 9.41 -9.35
CA PRO A 75 -8.19 10.00 -8.55
C PRO A 75 -8.62 10.46 -7.16
N LYS A 76 -9.83 10.97 -7.00
CA LYS A 76 -10.37 11.36 -5.68
C LYS A 76 -10.58 10.16 -4.77
N SER A 77 -11.08 9.06 -5.31
CA SER A 77 -11.23 7.81 -4.56
C SER A 77 -9.88 7.26 -4.13
N LEU A 78 -8.90 7.29 -5.01
CA LEU A 78 -7.54 6.85 -4.70
C LEU A 78 -6.88 7.75 -3.65
N GLN A 79 -7.04 9.07 -3.76
CA GLN A 79 -6.58 10.02 -2.75
C GLN A 79 -7.15 9.69 -1.37
N TYR A 80 -8.43 9.41 -1.31
CA TYR A 80 -9.12 9.06 -0.05
C TYR A 80 -8.57 7.77 0.57
N ILE A 81 -8.46 6.70 -0.22
CA ILE A 81 -7.94 5.40 0.22
C ILE A 81 -6.50 5.54 0.73
N MET A 82 -5.68 6.29 0.02
CA MET A 82 -4.27 6.46 0.36
C MET A 82 -4.03 7.47 1.48
N GLY A 83 -5.03 8.26 1.85
CA GLY A 83 -4.87 9.33 2.83
C GLY A 83 -3.94 10.45 2.39
N HIS A 84 -3.84 10.71 1.07
CA HIS A 84 -3.02 11.80 0.56
C HIS A 84 -3.67 13.16 0.88
N SER A 85 -2.97 14.01 1.59
CA SER A 85 -3.44 15.36 1.94
C SER A 85 -3.55 16.29 0.73
N ASN A 86 -2.71 16.05 -0.29
CA ASN A 86 -2.68 16.82 -1.53
C ASN A 86 -2.98 15.92 -2.73
N ILE A 87 -3.97 16.30 -3.53
CA ILE A 87 -4.38 15.55 -4.73
C ILE A 87 -3.26 15.46 -5.78
N SER A 88 -2.34 16.41 -5.83
CA SER A 88 -1.23 16.39 -6.80
C SER A 88 -0.34 15.15 -6.63
N ILE A 89 -0.18 14.64 -5.42
CA ILE A 89 0.57 13.41 -5.13
C ILE A 89 -0.11 12.22 -5.83
N THR A 90 -1.43 12.14 -5.76
CA THR A 90 -2.22 11.12 -6.43
C THR A 90 -2.19 11.30 -7.95
N LEU A 91 -2.39 12.51 -8.44
CA LEU A 91 -2.45 12.80 -9.87
C LEU A 91 -1.12 12.50 -10.60
N ASN A 92 0.00 12.63 -9.92
CA ASN A 92 1.31 12.25 -10.49
C ASN A 92 1.41 10.77 -10.86
N LEU A 93 0.55 9.92 -10.30
CA LEU A 93 0.47 8.49 -10.62
C LEU A 93 -0.31 8.22 -11.92
N TYR A 94 -1.14 9.16 -12.34
CA TYR A 94 -1.91 9.15 -13.59
C TYR A 94 -1.10 9.78 -14.74
N ALA A 95 0.20 9.57 -14.75
CA ALA A 95 1.10 10.19 -15.72
C ALA A 95 0.82 9.71 -17.14
N HIS A 96 0.81 10.67 -18.05
CA HIS A 96 0.97 10.49 -19.50
C HIS A 96 -0.26 9.96 -20.24
N ALA A 97 -1.33 10.76 -20.24
CA ALA A 97 -2.35 10.62 -21.27
C ALA A 97 -1.71 10.87 -22.64
N SER A 98 -1.55 9.84 -23.45
CA SER A 98 -1.22 10.01 -24.87
C SER A 98 -2.45 10.57 -25.61
N ALA A 99 -2.23 11.28 -26.73
CA ALA A 99 -3.32 11.77 -27.54
C ALA A 99 -4.28 10.63 -27.97
N GLU A 100 -3.75 9.43 -28.17
CA GLU A 100 -4.55 8.26 -28.53
C GLU A 100 -5.39 7.71 -27.39
N SER A 101 -4.83 7.65 -26.17
CA SER A 101 -5.59 7.24 -24.99
C SER A 101 -6.72 8.23 -24.67
N VAL A 102 -6.49 9.54 -24.83
CA VAL A 102 -7.51 10.57 -24.66
C VAL A 102 -8.64 10.42 -25.68
N LYS A 103 -8.30 10.17 -26.95
CA LYS A 103 -9.27 9.92 -28.00
C LYS A 103 -10.12 8.68 -27.75
N ALA A 104 -9.48 7.59 -27.31
CA ALA A 104 -10.17 6.34 -26.98
C ALA A 104 -11.13 6.52 -25.79
N GLU A 105 -10.71 7.24 -24.76
CA GLU A 105 -11.53 7.56 -23.60
C GLU A 105 -12.72 8.43 -23.99
N LEU A 106 -12.49 9.46 -24.78
CA LEU A 106 -13.54 10.35 -25.26
C LEU A 106 -14.59 9.58 -26.09
N ARG A 107 -14.14 8.70 -27.00
CA ARG A 107 -15.05 7.86 -27.81
C ARG A 107 -15.91 6.94 -26.93
N SER A 108 -15.35 6.36 -25.87
CA SER A 108 -16.11 5.50 -24.96
C SER A 108 -17.17 6.26 -24.16
N MET A 109 -16.95 7.55 -23.90
CA MET A 109 -17.88 8.39 -23.14
C MET A 109 -19.01 8.97 -23.96
N ILE A 110 -18.79 9.22 -25.25
CA ILE A 110 -19.77 9.82 -26.16
C ILE A 110 -20.47 8.83 -27.09
N ALA A 111 -20.06 7.57 -27.03
CA ALA A 111 -20.70 6.52 -27.83
C ALA A 111 -22.02 6.08 -27.22
#